data_bffe3ace215d30f6212e77546cb6907d
#
_entry.id   bffe3ace215d30f6212e77546cb6907d
#
_cell.length_a   1.000
_cell.length_b   1.000
_cell.length_c   1.000
_cell.angle_alpha   90.00
_cell.angle_beta   90.00
_cell.angle_gamma   90.00
#
_symmetry.space_group_name_H-M   'P 1'
#
loop_
_entity.id
_entity.type
_entity.pdbx_description
1 polymer ?
#
loop_
_entity_poly.entity_id
_entity_poly.type
_entity_poly.pdbx_seq_one_letter_code
_entity_poly.pdbx_strand_id
1 'polypeptide(L)'
;ALTRRLLDIVACDNMQIVLDPINLLSPQTIDRQREIIDECLALFGDRIVAIHAKDVQIGENGRFRPCVIGDGLFDHEYFYGKLAKVKPGISVLREEAHPETAAKDIARLKQFIARAEGV
;
A
#
# COMPACT_ATOMS: atom_id res chain seq x y z
N ALA A 1 -6.60 7.72 12.11
CA ALA A 1 -7.58 7.87 13.18
C ALA A 1 -8.86 8.55 12.72
N LEU A 2 -8.75 9.68 11.98
CA LEU A 2 -9.93 10.39 11.49
C LEU A 2 -10.76 9.53 10.54
N THR A 3 -10.12 8.81 9.62
CA THR A 3 -10.80 7.92 8.68
C THR A 3 -11.58 6.83 9.41
N ARG A 4 -10.98 6.20 10.42
CA ARG A 4 -11.67 5.17 11.21
C ARG A 4 -12.85 5.75 11.96
N ARG A 5 -12.69 6.92 12.56
CA ARG A 5 -13.81 7.60 13.25
C ARG A 5 -14.96 7.93 12.31
N LEU A 6 -14.64 8.36 11.09
CA LEU A 6 -15.68 8.63 10.08
C LEU A 6 -16.44 7.35 9.73
N LEU A 7 -15.74 6.23 9.52
CA LEU A 7 -16.37 4.95 9.24
C LEU A 7 -17.30 4.52 10.37
N ASP A 8 -16.85 4.67 11.63
CA ASP A 8 -17.64 4.33 12.80
C ASP A 8 -18.88 5.20 12.96
N ILE A 9 -18.75 6.52 12.72
CA ILE A 9 -19.84 7.48 12.83
C ILE A 9 -20.92 7.20 11.77
N VAL A 10 -20.50 6.98 10.53
CA VAL A 10 -21.44 6.71 9.42
C VAL A 10 -22.13 5.37 9.61
N ALA A 11 -21.45 4.40 10.23
CA ALA A 11 -22.00 3.06 10.50
C ALA A 11 -22.60 2.41 9.24
N CYS A 12 -21.95 2.62 8.09
CA CYS A 12 -22.41 2.17 6.78
C CYS A 12 -21.51 1.05 6.27
N ASP A 13 -22.07 -0.13 6.05
CA ASP A 13 -21.30 -1.29 5.54
C ASP A 13 -20.80 -1.06 4.11
N ASN A 14 -21.40 -0.13 3.39
CA ASN A 14 -20.97 0.23 2.04
C ASN A 14 -19.78 1.19 2.02
N MET A 15 -19.42 1.78 3.16
CA MET A 15 -18.27 2.66 3.25
C MET A 15 -17.00 1.84 3.45
N GLN A 16 -16.23 1.72 2.39
CA GLN A 16 -15.03 0.90 2.34
C GLN A 16 -13.83 1.73 1.90
N ILE A 17 -12.64 1.17 2.02
CA ILE A 17 -11.40 1.89 1.76
C ILE A 17 -10.64 1.21 0.62
N VAL A 18 -10.24 2.02 -0.37
CA VAL A 18 -9.18 1.67 -1.30
C VAL A 18 -7.92 2.28 -0.73
N LEU A 19 -6.99 1.45 -0.29
CA LEU A 19 -5.80 1.90 0.40
C LEU A 19 -4.64 2.13 -0.57
N ASP A 20 -4.08 3.33 -0.52
CA ASP A 20 -2.80 3.66 -1.13
C ASP A 20 -1.82 3.93 0.02
N PRO A 21 -0.98 2.96 0.37
CA PRO A 21 -0.11 3.11 1.54
C PRO A 21 0.92 4.23 1.38
N ILE A 22 1.33 4.56 0.16
CA ILE A 22 2.26 5.67 -0.07
C ILE A 22 1.64 7.01 0.37
N ASN A 23 0.32 7.16 0.22
CA ASN A 23 -0.37 8.39 0.65
C ASN A 23 -0.37 8.59 2.16
N LEU A 24 -0.03 7.57 2.94
CA LEU A 24 0.14 7.67 4.39
C LEU A 24 1.54 8.12 4.79
N LEU A 25 2.46 8.17 3.85
CA LEU A 25 3.88 8.40 4.08
C LEU A 25 4.33 9.72 3.48
N SER A 26 5.43 10.21 3.99
CA SER A 26 6.12 11.39 3.46
C SER A 26 7.63 11.13 3.48
N PRO A 27 8.44 11.95 2.80
CA PRO A 27 9.89 11.82 2.90
C PRO A 27 10.41 11.88 4.33
N GLN A 28 9.69 12.57 5.23
CA GLN A 28 10.06 12.72 6.63
C GLN A 28 9.67 11.50 7.49
N THR A 29 8.73 10.67 7.01
CA THR A 29 8.22 9.53 7.79
C THR A 29 8.51 8.17 7.16
N ILE A 30 9.14 8.12 6.00
CA ILE A 30 9.36 6.87 5.26
C ILE A 30 10.18 5.85 6.04
N ASP A 31 11.09 6.28 6.88
CA ASP A 31 11.90 5.41 7.73
C ASP A 31 11.09 4.77 8.86
N ARG A 32 9.89 5.27 9.15
CA ARG A 32 8.94 4.68 10.11
C ARG A 32 7.76 4.00 9.44
N GLN A 33 7.91 3.63 8.17
CA GLN A 33 6.79 3.10 7.39
C GLN A 33 6.16 1.85 8.00
N ARG A 34 6.96 0.98 8.63
CA ARG A 34 6.42 -0.24 9.25
C ARG A 34 5.44 0.07 10.39
N GLU A 35 5.78 1.03 11.23
CA GLU A 35 4.90 1.48 12.32
C GLU A 35 3.61 2.08 11.78
N ILE A 36 3.70 2.89 10.73
CA ILE A 36 2.55 3.54 10.11
C ILE A 36 1.65 2.50 9.44
N ILE A 37 2.23 1.51 8.76
CA ILE A 37 1.49 0.40 8.16
C ILE A 37 0.74 -0.40 9.24
N ASP A 38 1.42 -0.74 10.33
CA ASP A 38 0.81 -1.50 11.42
C ASP A 38 -0.38 -0.76 12.02
N GLU A 39 -0.22 0.53 12.26
CA GLU A 39 -1.30 1.38 12.78
C GLU A 39 -2.48 1.45 11.81
N CYS A 40 -2.19 1.65 10.52
CA CYS A 40 -3.21 1.70 9.47
C CYS A 40 -4.03 0.40 9.44
N LEU A 41 -3.37 -0.75 9.41
CA LEU A 41 -4.05 -2.04 9.36
C LEU A 41 -4.83 -2.34 10.63
N ALA A 42 -4.34 -1.89 11.79
CA ALA A 42 -5.05 -2.04 13.05
C ALA A 42 -6.33 -1.19 13.10
N LEU A 43 -6.27 0.03 12.55
CA LEU A 43 -7.39 0.98 12.62
C LEU A 43 -8.49 0.68 11.61
N PHE A 44 -8.16 0.30 10.36
CA PHE A 44 -9.18 0.12 9.32
C PHE A 44 -8.90 -1.02 8.35
N GLY A 45 -8.11 -2.02 8.75
CA GLY A 45 -7.84 -3.19 7.91
C GLY A 45 -9.10 -3.96 7.52
N ASP A 46 -10.11 -4.00 8.38
CA ASP A 46 -11.38 -4.66 8.14
C ASP A 46 -12.23 -3.98 7.04
N ARG A 47 -11.90 -2.75 6.68
CA ARG A 47 -12.63 -1.96 5.68
C ARG A 47 -11.90 -1.84 4.35
N ILE A 48 -10.69 -2.39 4.22
CA ILE A 48 -9.92 -2.32 3.00
C ILE A 48 -10.48 -3.32 1.98
N VAL A 49 -10.79 -2.84 0.78
CA VAL A 49 -11.34 -3.68 -0.30
C VAL A 49 -10.40 -3.81 -1.48
N ALA A 50 -9.46 -2.89 -1.63
CA ALA A 50 -8.47 -2.93 -2.70
C ALA A 50 -7.24 -2.12 -2.31
N ILE A 51 -6.13 -2.39 -2.95
CA ILE A 51 -4.87 -1.69 -2.76
C ILE A 51 -4.50 -0.99 -4.06
N HIS A 52 -4.14 0.27 -3.98
CA HIS A 52 -3.43 0.97 -5.06
C HIS A 52 -1.94 0.85 -4.81
N ALA A 53 -1.28 0.09 -5.65
CA ALA A 53 0.16 -0.16 -5.53
C ALA A 53 0.96 0.90 -6.27
N LYS A 54 1.95 1.45 -5.61
CA LYS A 54 2.95 2.31 -6.23
C LYS A 54 4.24 2.29 -5.41
N ASP A 55 5.29 2.84 -5.98
CA ASP A 55 6.56 2.98 -5.30
C ASP A 55 7.15 4.36 -5.58
N VAL A 56 8.01 4.82 -4.70
CA VAL A 56 8.54 6.17 -4.77
C VAL A 56 10.02 6.19 -4.34
N GLN A 57 10.71 7.17 -4.88
CA GLN A 57 12.04 7.60 -4.44
C GLN A 57 11.96 9.05 -4.00
N ILE A 58 12.95 9.52 -3.27
CA ILE A 58 13.05 10.95 -2.92
C ILE A 58 13.82 11.64 -4.05
N GLY A 59 13.16 12.60 -4.70
CA GLY A 59 13.76 13.39 -5.79
C GLY A 59 14.66 14.51 -5.28
N GLU A 60 15.28 15.21 -6.21
CA GLU A 60 16.20 16.33 -5.90
C GLU A 60 15.52 17.45 -5.11
N ASN A 61 14.21 17.65 -5.31
CA ASN A 61 13.43 18.65 -4.59
C ASN A 61 13.02 18.20 -3.18
N GLY A 62 13.47 17.05 -2.72
CA GLY A 62 13.10 16.50 -1.41
C GLY A 62 11.70 15.92 -1.31
N ARG A 63 10.99 15.81 -2.44
CA ARG A 63 9.65 15.22 -2.51
C ARG A 63 9.68 13.83 -3.11
N PHE A 64 8.62 13.06 -2.89
CA PHE A 64 8.47 11.75 -3.52
C PHE A 64 8.38 11.89 -5.04
N ARG A 65 9.05 10.97 -5.72
CA ARG A 65 9.01 10.81 -7.17
C ARG A 65 8.60 9.36 -7.48
N PRO A 66 7.60 9.14 -8.36
CA PRO A 66 7.20 7.78 -8.73
C PRO A 66 8.35 6.99 -9.37
N CYS A 67 8.37 5.69 -9.12
CA CYS A 67 9.33 4.80 -9.73
C CYS A 67 8.70 3.43 -9.97
N VAL A 68 9.44 2.54 -10.62
CA VAL A 68 9.03 1.16 -10.83
C VAL A 68 8.93 0.44 -9.49
N ILE A 69 7.92 -0.40 -9.36
CA ILE A 69 7.71 -1.21 -8.15
C ILE A 69 8.98 -2.00 -7.83
N GLY A 70 9.42 -1.87 -6.60
CA GLY A 70 10.62 -2.54 -6.11
C GLY A 70 11.91 -1.73 -6.24
N ASP A 71 11.91 -0.66 -7.04
CA ASP A 71 13.08 0.22 -7.18
C ASP A 71 13.09 1.37 -6.18
N GLY A 72 12.03 1.50 -5.37
CA GLY A 72 11.86 2.62 -4.45
C GLY A 72 12.06 2.27 -2.99
N LEU A 73 11.52 3.13 -2.15
CA LEU A 73 11.72 3.10 -0.70
C LEU A 73 10.64 2.32 0.05
N PHE A 74 9.53 1.96 -0.62
CA PHE A 74 8.44 1.27 0.05
C PHE A 74 8.81 -0.18 0.37
N ASP A 75 8.52 -0.62 1.59
CA ASP A 75 8.79 -1.99 2.04
C ASP A 75 7.65 -2.91 1.63
N HIS A 76 7.68 -3.35 0.39
CA HIS A 76 6.63 -4.20 -0.19
C HIS A 76 6.50 -5.54 0.54
N GLU A 77 7.62 -6.16 0.91
CA GLU A 77 7.58 -7.45 1.60
C GLU A 77 6.87 -7.33 2.94
N TYR A 78 7.16 -6.30 3.70
CA TYR A 78 6.52 -6.06 4.98
C TYR A 78 5.03 -5.79 4.82
N PHE A 79 4.69 -4.89 3.90
CA PHE A 79 3.30 -4.49 3.68
C PHE A 79 2.43 -5.67 3.24
N TYR A 80 2.85 -6.38 2.20
CA TYR A 80 2.06 -7.50 1.68
C TYR A 80 2.05 -8.69 2.65
N GLY A 81 3.13 -8.89 3.39
CA GLY A 81 3.17 -9.90 4.44
C GLY A 81 2.13 -9.65 5.53
N LYS A 82 2.00 -8.43 5.99
CA LYS A 82 0.98 -8.04 6.97
C LYS A 82 -0.42 -8.09 6.37
N LEU A 83 -0.59 -7.60 5.15
CA LEU A 83 -1.87 -7.56 4.46
C LEU A 83 -2.44 -8.96 4.24
N ALA A 84 -1.61 -9.92 3.88
CA ALA A 84 -2.04 -11.32 3.67
C ALA A 84 -2.65 -11.95 4.92
N LYS A 85 -2.23 -11.50 6.10
CA LYS A 85 -2.80 -11.98 7.37
C LYS A 85 -4.15 -11.35 7.69
N VAL A 86 -4.37 -10.12 7.22
CA VAL A 86 -5.60 -9.35 7.52
C VAL A 86 -6.63 -9.53 6.43
N LYS A 87 -6.22 -9.47 5.17
CA LYS A 87 -7.10 -9.52 4.00
C LYS A 87 -6.47 -10.37 2.89
N PRO A 88 -6.41 -11.69 3.03
CA PRO A 88 -5.88 -12.54 1.96
C PRO A 88 -6.74 -12.45 0.69
N GLY A 89 -6.10 -12.48 -0.46
CA GLY A 89 -6.78 -12.45 -1.74
C GLY A 89 -7.33 -11.09 -2.17
N ILE A 90 -6.95 -10.01 -1.50
CA ILE A 90 -7.41 -8.67 -1.85
C ILE A 90 -6.87 -8.24 -3.22
N SER A 91 -7.66 -7.47 -3.96
CA SER A 91 -7.24 -6.93 -5.26
C SER A 91 -6.17 -5.85 -5.11
N VAL A 92 -5.12 -5.97 -5.92
CA VAL A 92 -4.02 -5.00 -5.95
C VAL A 92 -3.94 -4.42 -7.36
N LEU A 93 -4.06 -3.10 -7.46
CA LEU A 93 -4.08 -2.36 -8.72
C LEU A 93 -2.85 -1.45 -8.78
N ARG A 94 -2.11 -1.51 -9.90
CA ARG A 94 -0.98 -0.60 -10.11
C ARG A 94 -1.50 0.77 -10.52
N GLU A 95 -1.30 1.76 -9.66
CA GLU A 95 -1.64 3.14 -9.96
C GLU A 95 -0.53 3.80 -10.79
N GLU A 96 -0.92 4.69 -11.72
CA GLU A 96 0.02 5.45 -12.57
C GLU A 96 0.96 4.54 -13.38
N ALA A 97 0.46 3.41 -13.85
CA ALA A 97 1.26 2.50 -14.66
C ALA A 97 1.61 3.11 -16.02
N HIS A 98 2.87 2.95 -16.42
CA HIS A 98 3.33 3.35 -17.75
C HIS A 98 3.48 2.12 -18.64
N PRO A 99 3.12 2.22 -19.93
CA PRO A 99 3.19 1.05 -20.81
C PRO A 99 4.56 0.37 -20.85
N GLU A 100 5.64 1.17 -20.78
CA GLU A 100 7.01 0.66 -20.84
C GLU A 100 7.40 -0.16 -19.61
N THR A 101 6.78 0.09 -18.46
CA THR A 101 7.15 -0.54 -17.20
C THR A 101 6.06 -1.42 -16.62
N ALA A 102 4.87 -1.43 -17.21
CA ALA A 102 3.71 -2.14 -16.66
C ALA A 102 3.97 -3.63 -16.42
N ALA A 103 4.61 -4.31 -17.37
CA ALA A 103 4.91 -5.74 -17.24
C ALA A 103 5.87 -6.00 -16.07
N LYS A 104 6.87 -5.14 -15.88
CA LYS A 104 7.83 -5.24 -14.80
C LYS A 104 7.18 -4.97 -13.44
N ASP A 105 6.32 -3.95 -13.36
CA ASP A 105 5.54 -3.65 -12.16
C ASP A 105 4.70 -4.85 -11.74
N ILE A 106 3.95 -5.41 -12.68
CA ILE A 106 3.05 -6.54 -12.42
C ILE A 106 3.84 -7.77 -11.96
N ALA A 107 4.96 -8.08 -12.64
CA ALA A 107 5.79 -9.23 -12.28
C ALA A 107 6.32 -9.11 -10.85
N ARG A 108 6.78 -7.93 -10.48
CA ARG A 108 7.31 -7.67 -9.13
C ARG A 108 6.22 -7.74 -8.07
N LEU A 109 5.05 -7.16 -8.33
CA LEU A 109 3.91 -7.25 -7.42
C LEU A 109 3.48 -8.70 -7.19
N LYS A 110 3.42 -9.50 -8.25
CA LYS A 110 3.10 -10.92 -8.14
C LYS A 110 4.11 -11.67 -7.26
N GLN A 111 5.40 -11.34 -7.39
CA GLN A 111 6.43 -11.94 -6.54
C GLN A 111 6.25 -11.58 -5.06
N PHE A 112 6.01 -10.32 -4.74
CA PHE A 112 5.78 -9.89 -3.36
C PHE A 112 4.54 -10.57 -2.76
N ILE A 113 3.47 -10.63 -3.51
CA ILE A 113 2.22 -11.25 -3.06
C ILE A 113 2.40 -12.76 -2.87
N ALA A 114 3.06 -13.44 -3.80
CA ALA A 114 3.33 -14.87 -3.70
C ALA A 114 4.17 -15.20 -2.46
N ARG A 115 5.21 -14.43 -2.19
CA ARG A 115 6.02 -14.60 -0.99
C ARG A 115 5.20 -14.40 0.28
N ALA A 116 4.33 -13.41 0.29
CA ALA A 116 3.46 -13.11 1.42
C ALA A 116 2.49 -14.26 1.72
N GLU A 117 2.00 -14.93 0.69
CA GLU A 117 1.08 -16.06 0.80
C GLU A 117 1.79 -17.40 1.01
N GLY A 118 3.10 -17.42 1.07
CA GLY A 118 3.89 -18.63 1.26
C GLY A 118 4.01 -19.52 0.02
N VAL A 119 3.86 -18.93 -1.15
CA VAL A 119 3.89 -19.66 -2.43
C VAL A 119 5.25 -19.54 -3.11
#